data_cff5e973e2084b79a0fbdf6d7a1a2860
#
_entry.id   cff5e973e2084b79a0fbdf6d7a1a2860
#
_cell.length_a   1.000
_cell.length_b   1.000
_cell.length_c   1.000
_cell.angle_alpha   90.00
_cell.angle_beta   90.00
_cell.angle_gamma   90.00
#
_symmetry.space_group_name_H-M   'P 1'
#
loop_
_entity.id
_entity.type
_entity.pdbx_description
1 polymer ?
#
loop_
_entity_poly.entity_id
_entity_poly.type
_entity_poly.pdbx_seq_one_letter_code
_entity_poly.pdbx_strand_id
1 'polypeptide(L)'
;IAGTLTSAFINDEFSPIVCETIATRAFPFSPEIRQIDENFFLLELNHTPTGSHRDFGISYLTACLDTILQLKGEKAVLAGVSDCGELCASLAWALRGKKNLKAVVLCEKNNIRGVEESDYVWNGGNIYPVEIAGSGENCHLLARELFADSDFIKRHNITVANTANIGRLLPQAFFYPFAFSRIKNKVHSDIYYALAAGNYSNVVAGLYAWQFALPLNGFILPATDGFAVNPSNLERLEDVFSANKLMMRHFVFPVDVTDLEVTDAAKELFTKYGIFADRHTARAYASAKIKKASRDEEYATVLIARSDVQNHIP
;
A
#
# COMPACT_ATOMS: atom_id res chain seq x y z
N ILE A 1 16.18 5.07 -7.38
CA ILE A 1 15.29 5.61 -6.32
C ILE A 1 15.06 4.56 -5.25
N ALA A 2 14.48 3.39 -5.58
CA ALA A 2 14.14 2.39 -4.57
C ALA A 2 15.36 1.92 -3.76
N GLY A 3 16.47 1.57 -4.40
CA GLY A 3 17.71 1.15 -3.72
C GLY A 3 18.28 2.24 -2.83
N THR A 4 18.33 3.48 -3.31
CA THR A 4 18.79 4.65 -2.53
C THR A 4 17.93 4.88 -1.29
N LEU A 5 16.60 4.81 -1.44
CA LEU A 5 15.68 4.96 -0.31
C LEU A 5 15.75 3.77 0.64
N THR A 6 15.87 2.55 0.12
CA THR A 6 16.11 1.36 0.94
C THR A 6 17.35 1.55 1.81
N SER A 7 18.46 1.99 1.20
CA SER A 7 19.68 2.29 1.96
C SER A 7 19.48 3.40 2.99
N ALA A 8 18.71 4.45 2.68
CA ALA A 8 18.43 5.51 3.64
C ALA A 8 17.62 5.05 4.86
N PHE A 9 16.77 4.04 4.69
CA PHE A 9 15.91 3.53 5.77
C PHE A 9 16.54 2.41 6.61
N ILE A 10 17.40 1.57 6.02
CA ILE A 10 17.92 0.34 6.65
C ILE A 10 19.44 0.16 6.46
N ASN A 11 20.19 1.27 6.42
CA ASN A 11 21.65 1.25 6.27
C ASN A 11 22.39 0.68 7.49
N ASP A 12 21.77 0.69 8.65
CA ASP A 12 22.35 0.10 9.88
C ASP A 12 22.26 -1.43 9.86
N GLU A 13 21.27 -1.99 9.14
CA GLU A 13 21.05 -3.43 9.03
C GLU A 13 21.74 -4.04 7.80
N PHE A 14 21.83 -3.29 6.71
CA PHE A 14 22.36 -3.79 5.44
C PHE A 14 23.29 -2.80 4.74
N SER A 15 24.34 -3.33 4.13
CA SER A 15 25.19 -2.51 3.28
C SER A 15 24.44 -1.96 2.07
N PRO A 16 24.87 -0.83 1.47
CA PRO A 16 24.22 -0.25 0.30
C PRO A 16 24.05 -1.22 -0.89
N ILE A 17 25.01 -2.13 -1.08
CA ILE A 17 24.95 -3.16 -2.14
C ILE A 17 23.82 -4.14 -1.88
N VAL A 18 23.64 -4.56 -0.63
CA VAL A 18 22.52 -5.44 -0.24
C VAL A 18 21.19 -4.71 -0.38
N CYS A 19 21.10 -3.44 0.02
CA CYS A 19 19.91 -2.62 -0.16
C CYS A 19 19.50 -2.49 -1.64
N GLU A 20 20.47 -2.26 -2.54
CA GLU A 20 20.20 -2.21 -3.97
C GLU A 20 19.75 -3.58 -4.52
N THR A 21 20.35 -4.66 -4.05
CA THR A 21 19.96 -6.02 -4.42
C THR A 21 18.54 -6.34 -3.97
N ILE A 22 18.17 -5.97 -2.73
CA ILE A 22 16.80 -6.11 -2.20
C ILE A 22 15.82 -5.34 -3.09
N ALA A 23 16.10 -4.08 -3.38
CA ALA A 23 15.23 -3.24 -4.19
C ALA A 23 15.05 -3.79 -5.63
N THR A 24 16.12 -4.25 -6.26
CA THR A 24 16.09 -4.83 -7.60
C THR A 24 15.27 -6.13 -7.63
N ARG A 25 15.42 -6.98 -6.62
CA ARG A 25 14.64 -8.23 -6.50
C ARG A 25 13.18 -7.97 -6.16
N ALA A 26 12.90 -6.94 -5.38
CA ALA A 26 11.55 -6.58 -4.97
C ALA A 26 10.73 -5.98 -6.11
N PHE A 27 11.35 -5.19 -6.99
CA PHE A 27 10.66 -4.38 -7.98
C PHE A 27 11.12 -4.65 -9.42
N PRO A 28 10.81 -5.85 -9.99
CA PRO A 28 10.94 -6.08 -11.44
C PRO A 28 9.86 -5.33 -12.25
N PHE A 29 9.04 -4.52 -11.58
CA PHE A 29 7.98 -3.66 -12.10
C PHE A 29 8.10 -2.25 -11.50
N SER A 30 7.45 -1.27 -12.10
CA SER A 30 7.49 0.13 -11.64
C SER A 30 6.12 0.77 -11.69
N PRO A 31 5.85 1.78 -10.85
CA PRO A 31 4.67 2.61 -11.03
C PRO A 31 4.71 3.35 -12.36
N GLU A 32 3.55 3.76 -12.83
CA GLU A 32 3.41 4.69 -13.95
C GLU A 32 2.80 6.00 -13.48
N ILE A 33 3.20 7.11 -14.10
CA ILE A 33 2.58 8.41 -13.85
C ILE A 33 2.30 9.10 -15.18
N ARG A 34 1.10 9.59 -15.35
CA ARG A 34 0.69 10.35 -16.51
C ARG A 34 -0.03 11.63 -16.11
N GLN A 35 0.17 12.65 -16.92
CA GLN A 35 -0.57 13.89 -16.79
C GLN A 35 -1.95 13.71 -17.43
N ILE A 36 -3.01 14.00 -16.68
CA ILE A 36 -4.40 13.86 -17.14
C ILE A 36 -5.07 15.21 -17.37
N ASP A 37 -4.58 16.28 -16.72
CA ASP A 37 -4.97 17.66 -16.98
C ASP A 37 -3.77 18.59 -16.63
N GLU A 38 -3.88 19.90 -16.82
CA GLU A 38 -2.79 20.88 -16.68
C GLU A 38 -2.03 20.72 -15.35
N ASN A 39 -2.72 20.68 -14.21
CA ASN A 39 -2.16 20.49 -12.88
C ASN A 39 -2.67 19.21 -12.21
N PHE A 40 -3.04 18.20 -13.00
CA PHE A 40 -3.58 16.95 -12.50
C PHE A 40 -2.84 15.74 -13.09
N PHE A 41 -2.29 14.91 -12.20
CA PHE A 41 -1.50 13.73 -12.55
C PHE A 41 -2.13 12.48 -11.94
N LEU A 42 -2.04 11.36 -12.65
CA LEU A 42 -2.44 10.05 -12.17
C LEU A 42 -1.21 9.19 -11.94
N LEU A 43 -1.00 8.77 -10.70
CA LEU A 43 0.00 7.77 -10.33
C LEU A 43 -0.68 6.41 -10.25
N GLU A 44 -0.34 5.53 -11.19
CA GLU A 44 -0.91 4.19 -11.32
C GLU A 44 0.02 3.16 -10.66
N LEU A 45 -0.48 2.51 -9.62
CA LEU A 45 0.23 1.49 -8.84
C LEU A 45 -0.24 0.07 -9.16
N ASN A 46 -1.08 -0.09 -10.18
CA ASN A 46 -1.67 -1.35 -10.59
C ASN A 46 -0.95 -2.03 -11.76
N HIS A 47 0.09 -1.40 -12.34
CA HIS A 47 0.96 -2.04 -13.35
C HIS A 47 1.94 -3.02 -12.69
N THR A 48 1.40 -4.00 -12.01
CA THR A 48 2.12 -4.98 -11.19
C THR A 48 1.63 -6.39 -11.50
N PRO A 49 2.35 -7.43 -11.09
CA PRO A 49 2.00 -8.82 -11.42
C PRO A 49 0.58 -9.25 -11.04
N THR A 50 0.02 -8.69 -9.96
CA THR A 50 -1.36 -9.02 -9.53
C THR A 50 -2.35 -7.87 -9.74
N GLY A 51 -1.94 -6.79 -10.41
CA GLY A 51 -2.78 -5.61 -10.61
C GLY A 51 -3.07 -4.84 -9.32
N SER A 52 -2.26 -4.99 -8.27
CA SER A 52 -2.47 -4.36 -6.98
C SER A 52 -1.23 -3.66 -6.43
N HIS A 53 -1.41 -2.47 -5.88
CA HIS A 53 -0.35 -1.75 -5.15
C HIS A 53 0.25 -2.57 -3.98
N ARG A 54 -0.44 -3.61 -3.53
CA ARG A 54 0.05 -4.51 -2.48
C ARG A 54 1.32 -5.22 -2.89
N ASP A 55 1.52 -5.46 -4.18
CA ASP A 55 2.71 -6.12 -4.72
C ASP A 55 3.99 -5.39 -4.33
N PHE A 56 4.00 -4.06 -4.34
CA PHE A 56 5.19 -3.30 -3.90
C PHE A 56 5.59 -3.64 -2.47
N GLY A 57 4.63 -3.60 -1.55
CA GLY A 57 4.93 -3.84 -0.15
C GLY A 57 5.23 -5.29 0.17
N ILE A 58 4.50 -6.24 -0.43
CA ILE A 58 4.72 -7.67 -0.22
C ILE A 58 6.02 -8.12 -0.83
N SER A 59 6.34 -7.70 -2.05
CA SER A 59 7.61 -8.05 -2.71
C SER A 59 8.82 -7.52 -1.94
N TYR A 60 8.73 -6.29 -1.43
CA TYR A 60 9.80 -5.72 -0.62
C TYR A 60 9.98 -6.45 0.71
N LEU A 61 8.89 -6.65 1.46
CA LEU A 61 8.92 -7.40 2.71
C LEU A 61 9.51 -8.80 2.53
N THR A 62 9.05 -9.52 1.50
CA THR A 62 9.54 -10.88 1.22
C THR A 62 11.00 -10.89 0.73
N ALA A 63 11.45 -9.87 0.00
CA ALA A 63 12.85 -9.75 -0.41
C ALA A 63 13.78 -9.47 0.79
N CYS A 64 13.38 -8.58 1.69
CA CYS A 64 14.11 -8.32 2.94
C CYS A 64 14.19 -9.58 3.82
N LEU A 65 13.05 -10.21 4.08
CA LEU A 65 12.99 -11.42 4.92
C LEU A 65 13.78 -12.58 4.32
N ASP A 66 13.63 -12.82 3.02
CA ASP A 66 14.39 -13.87 2.33
C ASP A 66 15.90 -13.66 2.45
N THR A 67 16.35 -12.40 2.33
CA THR A 67 17.76 -12.04 2.52
C THR A 67 18.24 -12.32 3.96
N ILE A 68 17.46 -11.89 4.96
CA ILE A 68 17.79 -12.12 6.38
C ILE A 68 17.84 -13.62 6.70
N LEU A 69 16.81 -14.34 6.26
CA LEU A 69 16.66 -15.78 6.56
C LEU A 69 17.74 -16.63 5.89
N GLN A 70 18.17 -16.26 4.68
CA GLN A 70 19.30 -16.90 4.01
C GLN A 70 20.61 -16.67 4.79
N LEU A 71 20.86 -15.46 5.26
CA LEU A 71 22.06 -15.13 6.04
C LEU A 71 22.09 -15.86 7.39
N LYS A 72 20.92 -16.01 8.03
CA LYS A 72 20.82 -16.69 9.34
C LYS A 72 20.63 -18.20 9.27
N GLY A 73 20.31 -18.76 8.10
CA GLY A 73 19.93 -20.17 7.96
C GLY A 73 18.60 -20.51 8.63
N GLU A 74 17.70 -19.52 8.78
CA GLU A 74 16.43 -19.65 9.46
C GLU A 74 15.25 -19.73 8.48
N LYS A 75 14.07 -20.08 9.00
CA LYS A 75 12.79 -20.06 8.28
C LYS A 75 11.78 -19.19 9.03
N ALA A 76 10.84 -18.60 8.28
CA ALA A 76 9.77 -17.80 8.87
C ALA A 76 8.43 -18.04 8.17
N VAL A 77 7.35 -17.64 8.85
CA VAL A 77 5.99 -17.69 8.35
C VAL A 77 5.42 -16.27 8.33
N LEU A 78 4.89 -15.86 7.19
CA LEU A 78 4.07 -14.67 7.07
C LEU A 78 2.61 -15.03 7.36
N ALA A 79 1.97 -14.33 8.28
CA ALA A 79 0.55 -14.50 8.56
C ALA A 79 -0.23 -13.24 8.18
N GLY A 80 -1.36 -13.40 7.51
CA GLY A 80 -2.18 -12.28 7.06
C GLY A 80 -3.64 -12.62 6.88
N VAL A 81 -4.46 -11.57 6.73
CA VAL A 81 -5.89 -11.66 6.40
C VAL A 81 -6.08 -11.06 5.01
N SER A 82 -6.77 -11.77 4.15
CA SER A 82 -7.10 -11.34 2.79
C SER A 82 -8.59 -11.07 2.67
N ASP A 83 -8.98 -9.80 2.75
CA ASP A 83 -10.39 -9.39 2.70
C ASP A 83 -10.99 -9.54 1.28
N CYS A 84 -10.20 -9.28 0.23
CA CYS A 84 -10.65 -9.26 -1.17
C CYS A 84 -9.83 -10.16 -2.10
N GLY A 85 -9.04 -11.09 -1.57
CA GLY A 85 -8.18 -11.97 -2.37
C GLY A 85 -6.85 -11.36 -2.82
N GLU A 86 -6.70 -10.03 -2.89
CA GLU A 86 -5.48 -9.38 -3.38
C GLU A 86 -4.22 -9.73 -2.55
N LEU A 87 -4.34 -9.90 -1.23
CA LEU A 87 -3.19 -10.29 -0.41
C LEU A 87 -2.74 -11.72 -0.72
N CYS A 88 -3.68 -12.64 -0.96
CA CYS A 88 -3.36 -14.00 -1.40
C CYS A 88 -2.56 -13.98 -2.70
N ALA A 89 -3.05 -13.27 -3.71
CA ALA A 89 -2.40 -13.16 -5.01
C ALA A 89 -0.98 -12.57 -4.88
N SER A 90 -0.84 -11.45 -4.16
CA SER A 90 0.45 -10.79 -3.96
C SER A 90 1.46 -11.70 -3.23
N LEU A 91 1.01 -12.44 -2.20
CA LEU A 91 1.87 -13.38 -1.47
C LEU A 91 2.24 -14.59 -2.33
N ALA A 92 1.29 -15.15 -3.10
CA ALA A 92 1.55 -16.25 -4.00
C ALA A 92 2.66 -15.89 -4.98
N TRP A 93 2.51 -14.75 -5.65
CA TRP A 93 3.51 -14.27 -6.59
C TRP A 93 4.86 -14.01 -5.93
N ALA A 94 4.89 -13.30 -4.82
CA ALA A 94 6.11 -12.87 -4.16
C ALA A 94 6.90 -14.00 -3.49
N LEU A 95 6.23 -15.10 -3.13
CA LEU A 95 6.85 -16.25 -2.47
C LEU A 95 7.37 -17.31 -3.45
N ARG A 96 7.03 -17.24 -4.73
CA ARG A 96 7.52 -18.21 -5.73
C ARG A 96 9.04 -18.32 -5.69
N GLY A 97 9.53 -19.54 -5.54
CA GLY A 97 10.96 -19.85 -5.47
C GLY A 97 11.67 -19.53 -4.14
N LYS A 98 11.00 -18.96 -3.14
CA LYS A 98 11.60 -18.71 -1.82
C LYS A 98 11.47 -19.94 -0.92
N LYS A 99 12.62 -20.50 -0.50
CA LYS A 99 12.67 -21.77 0.28
C LYS A 99 12.50 -21.57 1.79
N ASN A 100 12.79 -20.36 2.29
CA ASN A 100 12.83 -20.07 3.73
C ASN A 100 11.58 -19.33 4.23
N LEU A 101 10.69 -18.95 3.34
CA LEU A 101 9.45 -18.25 3.66
C LEU A 101 8.23 -19.07 3.26
N LYS A 102 7.24 -19.10 4.14
CA LYS A 102 5.87 -19.58 3.86
C LYS A 102 4.87 -18.51 4.27
N ALA A 103 3.66 -18.59 3.73
CA ALA A 103 2.56 -17.75 4.20
C ALA A 103 1.35 -18.57 4.61
N VAL A 104 0.72 -18.14 5.71
CA VAL A 104 -0.63 -18.56 6.13
C VAL A 104 -1.54 -17.37 5.94
N VAL A 105 -2.62 -17.53 5.17
CA VAL A 105 -3.53 -16.45 4.83
C VAL A 105 -4.94 -16.83 5.19
N LEU A 106 -5.54 -16.11 6.14
CA LEU A 106 -6.93 -16.27 6.51
C LEU A 106 -7.80 -15.54 5.49
N CYS A 107 -8.74 -16.25 4.90
CA CYS A 107 -9.64 -15.73 3.87
C CYS A 107 -11.09 -16.04 4.23
N GLU A 108 -12.01 -15.20 3.82
CA GLU A 108 -13.41 -15.58 3.77
C GLU A 108 -13.61 -16.75 2.80
N LYS A 109 -14.63 -17.55 3.03
CA LYS A 109 -14.98 -18.65 2.14
C LYS A 109 -15.21 -18.17 0.70
N ASN A 110 -14.64 -18.88 -0.24
CA ASN A 110 -14.67 -18.58 -1.68
C ASN A 110 -13.95 -17.28 -2.09
N ASN A 111 -13.06 -16.75 -1.25
CA ASN A 111 -12.32 -15.51 -1.53
C ASN A 111 -10.81 -15.73 -1.73
N ILE A 112 -10.41 -16.95 -2.12
CA ILE A 112 -9.03 -17.22 -2.55
C ILE A 112 -8.92 -16.86 -4.02
N ARG A 113 -8.06 -15.90 -4.35
CA ARG A 113 -7.83 -15.42 -5.72
C ARG A 113 -6.34 -15.36 -6.03
N GLY A 114 -5.99 -15.58 -7.31
CA GLY A 114 -4.62 -15.41 -7.81
C GLY A 114 -3.60 -16.40 -7.24
N VAL A 115 -4.05 -17.55 -6.75
CA VAL A 115 -3.21 -18.65 -6.26
C VAL A 115 -3.33 -19.82 -7.23
N GLU A 116 -2.21 -20.25 -7.79
CA GLU A 116 -2.14 -21.39 -8.68
C GLU A 116 -1.91 -22.69 -7.89
N GLU A 117 -2.24 -23.83 -8.48
CA GLU A 117 -2.02 -25.16 -7.87
C GLU A 117 -0.61 -25.36 -7.33
N SER A 118 0.39 -24.87 -8.06
CA SER A 118 1.81 -24.95 -7.67
C SER A 118 2.21 -24.06 -6.50
N ASP A 119 1.40 -23.05 -6.16
CA ASP A 119 1.70 -22.13 -5.05
C ASP A 119 1.37 -22.74 -3.68
N TYR A 120 0.50 -23.75 -3.63
CA TYR A 120 0.07 -24.39 -2.39
C TYR A 120 1.16 -25.23 -1.74
N VAL A 121 1.26 -25.18 -0.43
CA VAL A 121 2.25 -25.93 0.37
C VAL A 121 2.21 -27.42 0.09
N TRP A 122 1.02 -28.00 -0.09
CA TRP A 122 0.88 -29.45 -0.39
C TRP A 122 1.33 -29.86 -1.79
N ASN A 123 1.48 -28.89 -2.69
CA ASN A 123 2.01 -29.10 -4.03
C ASN A 123 3.46 -28.60 -4.18
N GLY A 124 4.15 -28.37 -3.05
CA GLY A 124 5.54 -27.91 -3.03
C GLY A 124 5.73 -26.38 -3.09
N GLY A 125 4.63 -25.61 -3.05
CA GLY A 125 4.67 -24.17 -2.95
C GLY A 125 4.81 -23.65 -1.52
N ASN A 126 4.49 -22.38 -1.31
CA ASN A 126 4.76 -21.66 -0.06
C ASN A 126 3.50 -21.07 0.60
N ILE A 127 2.34 -21.19 -0.02
CA ILE A 127 1.10 -20.61 0.49
C ILE A 127 0.23 -21.67 1.16
N TYR A 128 -0.31 -21.29 2.31
CA TYR A 128 -1.31 -22.04 3.05
C TYR A 128 -2.54 -21.15 3.28
N PRO A 129 -3.48 -21.05 2.31
CA PRO A 129 -4.71 -20.32 2.53
C PRO A 129 -5.64 -21.12 3.43
N VAL A 130 -6.29 -20.43 4.36
CA VAL A 130 -7.24 -21.00 5.31
C VAL A 130 -8.57 -20.27 5.16
N GLU A 131 -9.56 -20.96 4.62
CA GLU A 131 -10.91 -20.43 4.51
C GLU A 131 -11.62 -20.50 5.85
N ILE A 132 -12.14 -19.36 6.28
CA ILE A 132 -12.89 -19.22 7.53
C ILE A 132 -14.39 -19.17 7.20
N ALA A 133 -15.15 -19.97 7.92
CA ALA A 133 -16.61 -19.92 7.86
C ALA A 133 -17.11 -18.69 8.64
N GLY A 134 -17.24 -17.55 7.95
CA GLY A 134 -17.66 -16.28 8.54
C GLY A 134 -17.27 -15.10 7.65
N SER A 135 -17.38 -13.90 8.20
CA SER A 135 -17.00 -12.65 7.54
C SER A 135 -15.49 -12.34 7.70
N GLY A 136 -14.99 -11.35 6.97
CA GLY A 136 -13.63 -10.81 7.16
C GLY A 136 -13.34 -10.39 8.59
N GLU A 137 -14.34 -9.94 9.34
CA GLU A 137 -14.19 -9.63 10.76
C GLU A 137 -13.78 -10.85 11.59
N ASN A 138 -14.33 -12.02 11.32
CA ASN A 138 -13.93 -13.27 11.96
C ASN A 138 -12.46 -13.62 11.63
N CYS A 139 -12.01 -13.39 10.39
CA CYS A 139 -10.61 -13.56 10.01
C CYS A 139 -9.70 -12.61 10.81
N HIS A 140 -10.09 -11.36 10.97
CA HIS A 140 -9.33 -10.38 11.76
C HIS A 140 -9.31 -10.72 13.26
N LEU A 141 -10.40 -11.22 13.83
CA LEU A 141 -10.45 -11.68 15.23
C LEU A 141 -9.47 -12.82 15.46
N LEU A 142 -9.53 -13.86 14.61
CA LEU A 142 -8.60 -15.00 14.69
C LEU A 142 -7.13 -14.57 14.53
N ALA A 143 -6.84 -13.63 13.62
CA ALA A 143 -5.51 -13.10 13.47
C ALA A 143 -5.04 -12.36 14.74
N ARG A 144 -5.92 -11.58 15.40
CA ARG A 144 -5.60 -10.92 16.68
C ARG A 144 -5.30 -11.92 17.79
N GLU A 145 -6.09 -12.98 17.90
CA GLU A 145 -5.86 -14.06 18.87
C GLU A 145 -4.49 -14.73 18.61
N LEU A 146 -4.18 -15.05 17.36
CA LEU A 146 -2.89 -15.61 16.98
C LEU A 146 -1.74 -14.70 17.41
N PHE A 147 -1.81 -13.40 17.11
CA PHE A 147 -0.74 -12.45 17.44
C PHE A 147 -0.68 -12.06 18.92
N ALA A 148 -1.71 -12.39 19.72
CA ALA A 148 -1.67 -12.25 21.18
C ALA A 148 -0.83 -13.33 21.85
N ASP A 149 -0.62 -14.50 21.24
CA ASP A 149 0.22 -15.58 21.75
C ASP A 149 1.68 -15.35 21.35
N SER A 150 2.41 -14.58 22.16
CA SER A 150 3.81 -14.24 21.88
C SER A 150 4.74 -15.45 21.84
N ASP A 151 4.45 -16.50 22.61
CA ASP A 151 5.29 -17.70 22.67
C ASP A 151 5.12 -18.56 21.41
N PHE A 152 3.89 -18.67 20.92
CA PHE A 152 3.60 -19.31 19.66
C PHE A 152 4.26 -18.58 18.49
N ILE A 153 4.12 -17.25 18.44
CA ILE A 153 4.73 -16.39 17.42
C ILE A 153 6.25 -16.56 17.38
N LYS A 154 6.92 -16.50 18.53
CA LYS A 154 8.37 -16.68 18.63
C LYS A 154 8.81 -18.09 18.23
N ARG A 155 8.12 -19.14 18.72
CA ARG A 155 8.43 -20.54 18.45
C ARG A 155 8.40 -20.86 16.96
N HIS A 156 7.47 -20.27 16.23
CA HIS A 156 7.26 -20.53 14.80
C HIS A 156 7.85 -19.46 13.89
N ASN A 157 8.52 -18.45 14.46
CA ASN A 157 9.07 -17.30 13.73
C ASN A 157 8.01 -16.67 12.79
N ILE A 158 6.85 -16.33 13.37
CA ILE A 158 5.73 -15.77 12.62
C ILE A 158 5.85 -14.24 12.62
N THR A 159 5.63 -13.64 11.46
CA THR A 159 5.49 -12.18 11.32
C THR A 159 4.25 -11.82 10.50
N VAL A 160 3.75 -10.61 10.69
CA VAL A 160 2.52 -10.15 10.04
C VAL A 160 2.80 -9.65 8.61
N ALA A 161 1.89 -9.99 7.68
CA ALA A 161 1.97 -9.56 6.28
C ALA A 161 1.23 -8.24 5.97
N ASN A 162 0.64 -7.58 6.97
CA ASN A 162 -0.03 -6.28 6.81
C ASN A 162 0.91 -5.10 7.14
N THR A 163 0.41 -3.87 7.05
CA THR A 163 1.18 -2.64 7.25
C THR A 163 1.48 -2.29 8.72
N ALA A 164 1.09 -3.14 9.69
CA ALA A 164 1.66 -3.10 11.02
C ALA A 164 3.16 -3.49 10.97
N ASN A 165 3.56 -4.34 10.03
CA ASN A 165 4.95 -4.60 9.71
C ASN A 165 5.53 -3.42 8.93
N ILE A 166 6.59 -2.81 9.45
CA ILE A 166 7.24 -1.66 8.82
C ILE A 166 7.80 -2.00 7.43
N GLY A 167 8.33 -3.20 7.23
CA GLY A 167 8.82 -3.66 5.92
C GLY A 167 7.72 -3.75 4.85
N ARG A 168 6.44 -3.83 5.26
CA ARG A 168 5.29 -3.78 4.37
C ARG A 168 4.84 -2.34 4.09
N LEU A 169 5.05 -1.42 5.03
CA LEU A 169 4.67 -0.02 4.91
C LEU A 169 5.74 0.79 4.16
N LEU A 170 7.00 0.59 4.52
CA LEU A 170 8.13 1.41 4.08
C LEU A 170 8.22 1.61 2.56
N PRO A 171 8.07 0.57 1.70
CA PRO A 171 8.18 0.74 0.26
C PRO A 171 7.09 1.63 -0.35
N GLN A 172 6.00 1.89 0.37
CA GLN A 172 4.99 2.85 -0.08
C GLN A 172 5.54 4.29 -0.08
N ALA A 173 6.55 4.59 0.74
CA ALA A 173 7.23 5.88 0.71
C ALA A 173 7.93 6.15 -0.63
N PHE A 174 8.29 5.10 -1.39
CA PHE A 174 9.01 5.24 -2.67
C PHE A 174 8.14 5.82 -3.79
N PHE A 175 6.81 5.70 -3.67
CA PHE A 175 5.85 6.23 -4.66
C PHE A 175 5.95 7.74 -4.82
N TYR A 176 6.14 8.45 -3.72
CA TYR A 176 6.13 9.91 -3.68
C TYR A 176 7.37 10.54 -4.35
N PRO A 177 8.61 10.15 -4.00
CA PRO A 177 9.81 10.60 -4.73
C PRO A 177 9.81 10.14 -6.19
N PHE A 178 9.26 8.97 -6.48
CA PHE A 178 9.09 8.52 -7.86
C PHE A 178 8.19 9.49 -8.64
N ALA A 179 6.99 9.76 -8.13
CA ALA A 179 6.06 10.69 -8.75
C ALA A 179 6.69 12.07 -8.91
N PHE A 180 7.26 12.63 -7.84
CA PHE A 180 7.93 13.92 -7.87
C PHE A 180 9.04 13.99 -8.93
N SER A 181 9.87 12.96 -9.02
CA SER A 181 10.96 12.91 -10.01
C SER A 181 10.48 13.05 -11.45
N ARG A 182 9.24 12.62 -11.74
CA ARG A 182 8.63 12.64 -13.08
C ARG A 182 7.89 13.94 -13.40
N ILE A 183 7.39 14.63 -12.36
CA ILE A 183 6.56 15.83 -12.54
C ILE A 183 7.27 17.13 -12.20
N LYS A 184 8.40 17.11 -11.49
CA LYS A 184 9.10 18.29 -10.97
C LYS A 184 9.41 19.38 -11.99
N ASN A 185 9.59 19.02 -13.26
CA ASN A 185 9.87 19.97 -14.34
C ASN A 185 8.58 20.53 -15.00
N LYS A 186 7.41 20.04 -14.59
CA LYS A 186 6.10 20.43 -15.11
C LYS A 186 5.25 21.18 -14.08
N VAL A 187 5.64 21.12 -12.81
CA VAL A 187 4.89 21.69 -11.69
C VAL A 187 5.74 22.77 -11.02
N HIS A 188 5.19 23.97 -10.92
CA HIS A 188 5.82 25.12 -10.28
C HIS A 188 5.02 25.63 -9.08
N SER A 189 3.99 24.89 -8.67
CA SER A 189 3.09 25.17 -7.56
C SER A 189 3.20 24.09 -6.49
N ASP A 190 2.46 24.26 -5.41
CA ASP A 190 2.29 23.27 -4.35
C ASP A 190 1.80 21.92 -4.88
N ILE A 191 2.23 20.82 -4.28
CA ILE A 191 1.87 19.47 -4.68
C ILE A 191 1.08 18.78 -3.56
N TYR A 192 -0.13 18.35 -3.89
CA TYR A 192 -0.99 17.57 -3.02
C TYR A 192 -1.22 16.17 -3.60
N TYR A 193 -1.26 15.17 -2.72
CA TYR A 193 -1.57 13.80 -3.10
C TYR A 193 -3.01 13.45 -2.69
N ALA A 194 -3.82 13.05 -3.64
CA ALA A 194 -5.20 12.59 -3.40
C ALA A 194 -5.24 11.06 -3.40
N LEU A 195 -5.71 10.45 -2.32
CA LEU A 195 -5.75 9.00 -2.16
C LEU A 195 -6.82 8.56 -1.18
N ALA A 196 -7.25 7.29 -1.30
CA ALA A 196 -8.11 6.70 -0.29
C ALA A 196 -7.34 6.46 1.02
N ALA A 197 -7.89 6.90 2.14
CA ALA A 197 -7.24 6.85 3.45
C ALA A 197 -6.96 5.42 3.92
N GLY A 198 -7.96 4.54 3.85
CA GLY A 198 -7.87 3.17 4.35
C GLY A 198 -7.38 3.13 5.80
N ASN A 199 -6.27 2.44 6.03
CA ASN A 199 -5.63 2.34 7.35
C ASN A 199 -4.48 3.36 7.56
N TYR A 200 -4.42 4.42 6.80
CA TYR A 200 -3.40 5.48 6.81
C TYR A 200 -1.99 5.07 6.38
N SER A 201 -1.74 3.82 5.98
CA SER A 201 -0.38 3.39 5.63
C SER A 201 0.26 4.23 4.51
N ASN A 202 -0.52 4.56 3.47
CA ASN A 202 -0.03 5.39 2.35
C ASN A 202 0.28 6.83 2.81
N VAL A 203 -0.54 7.40 3.67
CA VAL A 203 -0.32 8.75 4.22
C VAL A 203 0.94 8.80 5.07
N VAL A 204 1.08 7.84 6.01
CA VAL A 204 2.28 7.72 6.86
C VAL A 204 3.53 7.53 6.01
N ALA A 205 3.47 6.68 5.00
CA ALA A 205 4.60 6.47 4.07
C ALA A 205 4.98 7.76 3.32
N GLY A 206 4.00 8.54 2.88
CA GLY A 206 4.26 9.84 2.26
C GLY A 206 4.85 10.86 3.23
N LEU A 207 4.43 10.85 4.50
CA LEU A 207 5.02 11.67 5.54
C LEU A 207 6.46 11.26 5.87
N TYR A 208 6.78 9.97 5.83
CA TYR A 208 8.18 9.53 5.92
C TYR A 208 9.01 10.05 4.75
N ALA A 209 8.47 10.04 3.53
CA ALA A 209 9.15 10.65 2.38
C ALA A 209 9.33 12.17 2.55
N TRP A 210 8.34 12.87 3.14
CA TRP A 210 8.45 14.29 3.48
C TRP A 210 9.56 14.58 4.51
N GLN A 211 9.75 13.72 5.51
CA GLN A 211 10.87 13.83 6.46
C GLN A 211 12.25 13.74 5.78
N PHE A 212 12.34 13.10 4.60
CA PHE A 212 13.51 13.10 3.74
C PHE A 212 13.54 14.27 2.74
N ALA A 213 12.91 15.40 3.09
CA ALA A 213 12.87 16.64 2.32
C ALA A 213 12.17 16.52 0.95
N LEU A 214 11.24 15.58 0.78
CA LEU A 214 10.38 15.58 -0.40
C LEU A 214 9.46 16.82 -0.36
N PRO A 215 9.36 17.62 -1.44
CA PRO A 215 8.40 18.71 -1.55
C PRO A 215 6.98 18.15 -1.63
N LEU A 216 6.29 18.16 -0.51
CA LEU A 216 4.93 17.67 -0.34
C LEU A 216 4.16 18.65 0.54
N ASN A 217 3.04 19.15 0.04
CA ASN A 217 2.23 20.16 0.72
C ASN A 217 1.04 19.55 1.46
N GLY A 218 0.65 18.32 1.14
CA GLY A 218 -0.36 17.60 1.91
C GLY A 218 -1.06 16.46 1.19
N PHE A 219 -1.99 15.86 1.93
CA PHE A 219 -2.81 14.74 1.50
C PHE A 219 -4.29 15.11 1.51
N ILE A 220 -4.98 14.87 0.41
CA ILE A 220 -6.43 15.04 0.29
C ILE A 220 -7.05 13.64 0.40
N LEU A 221 -7.92 13.46 1.39
CA LEU A 221 -8.51 12.18 1.74
C LEU A 221 -10.03 12.27 1.78
N PRO A 222 -10.78 11.27 1.31
CA PRO A 222 -12.21 11.21 1.61
C PRO A 222 -12.42 11.01 3.11
N ALA A 223 -13.24 11.85 3.74
CA ALA A 223 -13.47 11.83 5.18
C ALA A 223 -14.40 10.71 5.63
N THR A 224 -15.35 10.32 4.78
CA THR A 224 -16.31 9.25 5.04
C THR A 224 -15.95 8.02 4.25
N ASP A 225 -15.96 6.89 4.86
CA ASP A 225 -15.83 5.52 4.44
C ASP A 225 -14.51 4.82 4.71
N GLY A 226 -14.68 3.79 5.48
CA GLY A 226 -13.66 2.81 5.72
C GLY A 226 -12.54 3.30 6.63
N PHE A 227 -12.75 4.40 7.35
CA PHE A 227 -11.98 4.59 8.57
C PHE A 227 -12.36 3.44 9.50
N ALA A 228 -11.52 2.42 9.53
CA ALA A 228 -11.62 1.44 10.59
C ALA A 228 -11.73 2.21 11.91
N VAL A 229 -12.56 1.74 12.82
CA VAL A 229 -12.76 2.37 14.15
C VAL A 229 -11.42 2.61 14.87
N ASN A 230 -10.36 1.89 14.49
CA ASN A 230 -8.97 2.12 14.85
C ASN A 230 -8.07 1.74 13.67
N PRO A 231 -7.74 2.65 12.76
CA PRO A 231 -6.85 2.35 11.66
C PRO A 231 -5.44 2.00 12.17
N SER A 232 -4.89 0.90 11.68
CA SER A 232 -3.67 0.28 12.22
C SER A 232 -2.40 1.15 12.16
N ASN A 233 -2.45 2.29 11.47
CA ASN A 233 -1.34 3.23 11.38
C ASN A 233 -1.68 4.63 11.93
N LEU A 234 -2.75 4.76 12.71
CA LEU A 234 -3.14 6.03 13.32
C LEU A 234 -2.04 6.53 14.30
N GLU A 235 -1.55 5.64 15.15
CA GLU A 235 -0.47 5.97 16.09
C GLU A 235 0.79 6.49 15.38
N ARG A 236 1.16 5.87 14.25
CA ARG A 236 2.29 6.34 13.44
C ARG A 236 2.02 7.70 12.81
N LEU A 237 0.78 7.94 12.38
CA LEU A 237 0.38 9.25 11.86
C LEU A 237 0.50 10.33 12.92
N GLU A 238 0.02 10.06 14.13
CA GLU A 238 0.11 10.98 15.26
C GLU A 238 1.56 11.21 15.68
N ASP A 239 2.38 10.16 15.70
CA ASP A 239 3.81 10.20 16.06
C ASP A 239 4.63 11.10 15.14
N VAL A 240 4.42 11.01 13.83
CA VAL A 240 5.10 11.88 12.83
C VAL A 240 4.93 13.37 13.17
N PHE A 241 3.78 13.74 13.69
CA PHE A 241 3.48 15.12 14.11
C PHE A 241 3.72 15.38 15.61
N SER A 242 4.32 14.42 16.34
CA SER A 242 4.48 14.50 17.81
C SER A 242 3.17 14.86 18.52
N ALA A 243 2.07 14.25 18.07
CA ALA A 243 0.70 14.51 18.50
C ALA A 243 0.21 15.98 18.31
N ASN A 244 0.91 16.78 17.52
CA ASN A 244 0.52 18.16 17.22
C ASN A 244 -0.62 18.18 16.20
N LYS A 245 -1.86 18.21 16.69
CA LYS A 245 -3.07 18.19 15.86
C LYS A 245 -3.18 19.40 14.92
N LEU A 246 -2.64 20.55 15.29
CA LEU A 246 -2.66 21.74 14.43
C LEU A 246 -1.76 21.51 13.21
N MET A 247 -0.55 21.04 13.42
CA MET A 247 0.38 20.71 12.33
C MET A 247 -0.18 19.61 11.42
N MET A 248 -0.78 18.58 11.98
CA MET A 248 -1.42 17.51 11.20
C MET A 248 -2.53 18.05 10.29
N ARG A 249 -3.33 19.00 10.76
CA ARG A 249 -4.41 19.65 9.96
C ARG A 249 -3.90 20.48 8.77
N HIS A 250 -2.63 20.87 8.79
CA HIS A 250 -2.00 21.57 7.66
C HIS A 250 -1.50 20.61 6.58
N PHE A 251 -1.39 19.31 6.88
CA PHE A 251 -0.93 18.30 5.94
C PHE A 251 -2.02 17.29 5.52
N VAL A 252 -3.00 17.04 6.37
CA VAL A 252 -4.03 16.03 6.11
C VAL A 252 -5.39 16.73 6.00
N PHE A 253 -5.96 16.68 4.81
CA PHE A 253 -7.22 17.37 4.46
C PHE A 253 -8.32 16.34 4.23
N PRO A 254 -9.11 16.00 5.26
CA PRO A 254 -10.30 15.19 5.08
C PRO A 254 -11.38 15.99 4.33
N VAL A 255 -12.03 15.34 3.36
CA VAL A 255 -13.09 15.93 2.53
C VAL A 255 -14.30 15.00 2.56
N ASP A 256 -15.46 15.52 2.95
CA ASP A 256 -16.70 14.76 2.87
C ASP A 256 -17.12 14.56 1.43
N VAL A 257 -17.44 13.31 1.08
CA VAL A 257 -17.79 12.89 -0.28
C VAL A 257 -18.99 11.96 -0.22
N THR A 258 -20.04 12.30 -0.95
CA THR A 258 -21.25 11.48 -1.09
C THR A 258 -21.09 10.40 -2.14
N ASP A 259 -21.92 9.35 -2.09
CA ASP A 259 -21.93 8.29 -3.09
C ASP A 259 -22.29 8.79 -4.50
N LEU A 260 -23.10 9.84 -4.60
CA LEU A 260 -23.42 10.50 -5.87
C LEU A 260 -22.16 11.14 -6.47
N GLU A 261 -21.40 11.90 -5.69
CA GLU A 261 -20.15 12.53 -6.12
C GLU A 261 -19.11 11.47 -6.54
N VAL A 262 -19.04 10.33 -5.86
CA VAL A 262 -18.17 9.21 -6.25
C VAL A 262 -18.60 8.64 -7.60
N THR A 263 -19.90 8.46 -7.82
CA THR A 263 -20.45 7.97 -9.09
C THR A 263 -20.17 8.93 -10.24
N ASP A 264 -20.37 10.21 -10.02
CA ASP A 264 -20.10 11.26 -11.02
C ASP A 264 -18.60 11.38 -11.30
N ALA A 265 -17.76 11.26 -10.27
CA ALA A 265 -16.31 11.23 -10.40
C ALA A 265 -15.83 10.03 -11.25
N ALA A 266 -16.39 8.83 -11.04
CA ALA A 266 -16.08 7.67 -11.84
C ALA A 266 -16.48 7.84 -13.32
N LYS A 267 -17.68 8.41 -13.56
CA LYS A 267 -18.15 8.73 -14.93
C LYS A 267 -17.24 9.75 -15.60
N GLU A 268 -16.86 10.82 -14.89
CA GLU A 268 -15.97 11.86 -15.42
C GLU A 268 -14.59 11.30 -15.75
N LEU A 269 -13.98 10.51 -14.84
CA LEU A 269 -12.69 9.85 -15.09
C LEU A 269 -12.74 9.01 -16.37
N PHE A 270 -13.84 8.30 -16.59
CA PHE A 270 -14.01 7.51 -17.80
C PHE A 270 -14.27 8.39 -19.03
N THR A 271 -15.26 9.29 -18.99
CA THR A 271 -15.70 10.02 -20.18
C THR A 271 -14.71 11.08 -20.64
N LYS A 272 -14.02 11.74 -19.71
CA LYS A 272 -13.05 12.81 -20.01
C LYS A 272 -11.64 12.30 -20.24
N TYR A 273 -11.23 11.27 -19.50
CA TYR A 273 -9.83 10.83 -19.48
C TYR A 273 -9.63 9.37 -19.91
N GLY A 274 -10.69 8.61 -20.16
CA GLY A 274 -10.62 7.20 -20.51
C GLY A 274 -10.12 6.29 -19.38
N ILE A 275 -10.28 6.73 -18.13
CA ILE A 275 -9.77 6.03 -16.94
C ILE A 275 -10.89 5.22 -16.32
N PHE A 276 -10.73 3.89 -16.32
CA PHE A 276 -11.54 3.01 -15.48
C PHE A 276 -11.00 3.06 -14.05
N ALA A 277 -11.74 3.70 -13.16
CA ALA A 277 -11.34 3.87 -11.78
C ALA A 277 -12.12 2.93 -10.85
N ASP A 278 -11.40 2.27 -9.94
CA ASP A 278 -12.04 1.60 -8.81
C ASP A 278 -12.72 2.64 -7.88
N ARG A 279 -13.62 2.17 -7.00
CA ARG A 279 -14.37 3.05 -6.10
C ARG A 279 -13.47 3.92 -5.22
N HIS A 280 -12.31 3.40 -4.80
CA HIS A 280 -11.39 4.15 -3.95
C HIS A 280 -10.70 5.27 -4.73
N THR A 281 -10.29 5.00 -5.96
CA THR A 281 -9.71 5.99 -6.86
C THR A 281 -10.73 7.07 -7.22
N ALA A 282 -11.96 6.68 -7.57
CA ALA A 282 -13.05 7.62 -7.87
C ALA A 282 -13.36 8.53 -6.67
N ARG A 283 -13.36 7.98 -5.46
CA ARG A 283 -13.59 8.72 -4.23
C ARG A 283 -12.47 9.71 -3.92
N ALA A 284 -11.22 9.31 -4.09
CA ALA A 284 -10.06 10.19 -3.95
C ALA A 284 -10.10 11.34 -4.99
N TYR A 285 -10.52 11.03 -6.22
CA TYR A 285 -10.70 12.04 -7.26
C TYR A 285 -11.81 13.05 -6.90
N ALA A 286 -12.97 12.58 -6.43
CA ALA A 286 -14.04 13.44 -5.95
C ALA A 286 -13.57 14.38 -4.83
N SER A 287 -12.82 13.83 -3.86
CA SER A 287 -12.23 14.64 -2.76
C SER A 287 -11.31 15.73 -3.30
N ALA A 288 -10.47 15.41 -4.28
CA ALA A 288 -9.55 16.36 -4.90
C ALA A 288 -10.31 17.50 -5.62
N LYS A 289 -11.38 17.16 -6.35
CA LYS A 289 -12.23 18.16 -7.02
C LYS A 289 -12.90 19.10 -6.05
N ILE A 290 -13.52 18.58 -5.00
CA ILE A 290 -14.20 19.39 -3.97
C ILE A 290 -13.17 20.31 -3.29
N LYS A 291 -12.00 19.78 -2.93
CA LYS A 291 -10.94 20.57 -2.31
C LYS A 291 -10.44 21.68 -3.24
N LYS A 292 -10.24 21.38 -4.52
CA LYS A 292 -9.81 22.39 -5.52
C LYS A 292 -10.86 23.50 -5.69
N ALA A 293 -12.13 23.15 -5.72
CA ALA A 293 -13.22 24.14 -5.83
C ALA A 293 -13.34 25.07 -4.61
N SER A 294 -12.80 24.66 -3.45
CA SER A 294 -12.83 25.42 -2.20
C SER A 294 -11.62 26.35 -1.98
N ARG A 295 -10.67 26.39 -2.92
CA ARG A 295 -9.44 27.20 -2.84
C ARG A 295 -9.24 28.02 -4.10
N ASP A 296 -8.85 29.28 -3.94
CA ASP A 296 -8.48 30.17 -5.05
C ASP A 296 -7.03 29.96 -5.53
N GLU A 297 -6.22 29.18 -4.80
CA GLU A 297 -4.82 28.97 -5.11
C GLU A 297 -4.65 27.83 -6.11
N GLU A 298 -3.79 28.02 -7.11
CA GLU A 298 -3.38 26.97 -8.02
C GLU A 298 -2.39 26.02 -7.34
N TYR A 299 -2.68 24.72 -7.41
CA TYR A 299 -1.80 23.65 -6.97
C TYR A 299 -1.92 22.45 -7.87
N ALA A 300 -0.86 21.64 -7.91
CA ALA A 300 -0.86 20.37 -8.59
C ALA A 300 -1.42 19.25 -7.69
N THR A 301 -2.19 18.36 -8.28
CA THR A 301 -2.71 17.17 -7.60
C THR A 301 -2.19 15.90 -8.25
N VAL A 302 -1.68 14.99 -7.44
CA VAL A 302 -1.33 13.62 -7.85
C VAL A 302 -2.36 12.67 -7.27
N LEU A 303 -3.24 12.14 -8.13
CA LEU A 303 -4.20 11.10 -7.77
C LEU A 303 -3.51 9.75 -7.75
N ILE A 304 -3.66 8.98 -6.68
CA ILE A 304 -3.09 7.64 -6.56
C ILE A 304 -4.17 6.59 -6.85
N ALA A 305 -3.99 5.83 -7.94
CA ALA A 305 -4.76 4.64 -8.28
C ALA A 305 -4.03 3.38 -7.77
N ARG A 306 -4.72 2.56 -6.96
CA ARG A 306 -4.10 1.48 -6.19
C ARG A 306 -4.29 0.10 -6.77
N SER A 307 -5.41 -0.17 -7.41
CA SER A 307 -5.78 -1.51 -7.87
C SER A 307 -6.42 -1.46 -9.25
N ASP A 308 -6.21 -2.52 -10.03
CA ASP A 308 -6.95 -2.72 -11.25
C ASP A 308 -8.43 -2.93 -10.94
N VAL A 309 -9.30 -2.35 -11.76
CA VAL A 309 -10.75 -2.48 -11.63
C VAL A 309 -11.18 -3.95 -11.73
N GLN A 310 -10.49 -4.75 -12.52
CA GLN A 310 -10.77 -6.18 -12.69
C GLN A 310 -10.64 -6.96 -11.37
N ASN A 311 -9.82 -6.50 -10.44
CA ASN A 311 -9.69 -7.12 -9.11
C ASN A 311 -10.95 -6.96 -8.25
N HIS A 312 -11.86 -6.05 -8.62
CA HIS A 312 -13.09 -5.74 -7.88
C HIS A 312 -14.36 -6.21 -8.59
N ILE A 313 -14.22 -6.89 -9.72
CA ILE A 313 -15.35 -7.54 -10.40
C ILE A 313 -15.61 -8.89 -9.71
N PRO A 314 -16.87 -9.18 -9.30
CA PRO A 314 -17.24 -10.43 -8.62
C PRO A 314 -16.96 -11.68 -9.46
#